data_7342b9106307de4037053aa9b368f07c
#
_entry.id   7342b9106307de4037053aa9b368f07c
#
_cell.length_a   1.000
_cell.length_b   1.000
_cell.length_c   1.000
_cell.angle_alpha   90.00
_cell.angle_beta   90.00
_cell.angle_gamma   90.00
#
_symmetry.space_group_name_H-M   'P 1'
#
loop_
_entity.id
_entity.type
_entity.pdbx_description
1 polymer ?
#
loop_
_entity_poly.entity_id
_entity_poly.type
_entity_poly.pdbx_seq_one_letter_code
_entity_poly.pdbx_strand_id
1 'polypeptide(L)'
;MVAEEYLKAGAIARKVREEVRRMYLIGMSYLDVVEFVERRIREEGGELGFPCNISVNEVTAHYTPFEEDGKVVKDGDVVKIDLGVHINGYIADTAVTVCYNDEHLRMLGRNEEALMRAIRLVRDGELVGRIGKEIEDTAHAYGYKPIANLGGHGIGRYRIHTGKSIPNVWVPSEERLRSGEVIAIEPFFTTGKGAGYVIEGGIGNIYSLLRRKKLKGEAGRLLDLIWERYKTMPFTSRWLKDEFPNVRELLGELVKKKFVRAYPVLVEANGEVTTQAEHTMIVGEGGATVIT
;
A
#
# COMPACT_ATOMS: atom_id res chain seq x y z
N MET A 1 -11.13 -20.98 10.34
CA MET A 1 -10.20 -21.41 9.27
C MET A 1 -10.08 -20.23 8.34
N VAL A 2 -8.86 -19.77 8.07
CA VAL A 2 -8.62 -18.66 7.12
C VAL A 2 -8.79 -19.20 5.71
N ALA A 3 -9.34 -18.38 4.80
CA ALA A 3 -9.59 -18.80 3.42
C ALA A 3 -8.28 -19.10 2.67
N GLU A 4 -8.24 -20.20 1.93
CA GLU A 4 -7.08 -20.60 1.11
C GLU A 4 -6.68 -19.55 0.07
N GLU A 5 -7.67 -18.77 -0.36
CA GLU A 5 -7.49 -17.66 -1.30
C GLU A 5 -6.47 -16.61 -0.81
N TYR A 6 -6.36 -16.37 0.50
CA TYR A 6 -5.31 -15.50 1.05
C TYR A 6 -3.91 -16.05 0.76
N LEU A 7 -3.71 -17.36 0.89
CA LEU A 7 -2.42 -18.00 0.63
C LEU A 7 -2.07 -17.92 -0.87
N LYS A 8 -3.06 -18.11 -1.75
CA LYS A 8 -2.88 -17.96 -3.21
C LYS A 8 -2.55 -16.54 -3.59
N ALA A 9 -3.32 -15.56 -3.08
CA ALA A 9 -3.07 -14.14 -3.31
C ALA A 9 -1.66 -13.73 -2.82
N GLY A 10 -1.27 -14.19 -1.62
CA GLY A 10 0.04 -13.93 -1.04
C GLY A 10 1.20 -14.53 -1.85
N ALA A 11 1.03 -15.75 -2.37
CA ALA A 11 2.05 -16.38 -3.21
C ALA A 11 2.30 -15.61 -4.51
N ILE A 12 1.22 -15.12 -5.15
CA ILE A 12 1.31 -14.28 -6.35
C ILE A 12 1.97 -12.93 -6.01
N ALA A 13 1.51 -12.27 -4.94
CA ALA A 13 2.05 -10.98 -4.49
C ALA A 13 3.56 -11.08 -4.21
N ARG A 14 3.99 -12.12 -3.48
CA ARG A 14 5.40 -12.40 -3.23
C ARG A 14 6.19 -12.55 -4.53
N LYS A 15 5.69 -13.37 -5.46
CA LYS A 15 6.37 -13.62 -6.74
C LYS A 15 6.58 -12.34 -7.51
N VAL A 16 5.53 -11.53 -7.69
CA VAL A 16 5.60 -10.28 -8.45
C VAL A 16 6.49 -9.25 -7.74
N ARG A 17 6.40 -9.12 -6.41
CA ARG A 17 7.28 -8.25 -5.63
C ARG A 17 8.76 -8.63 -5.81
N GLU A 18 9.11 -9.91 -5.78
CA GLU A 18 10.50 -10.36 -5.97
C GLU A 18 10.97 -10.19 -7.42
N GLU A 19 10.08 -10.25 -8.40
CA GLU A 19 10.41 -9.89 -9.78
C GLU A 19 10.78 -8.39 -9.86
N VAL A 20 9.95 -7.52 -9.31
CA VAL A 20 10.18 -6.06 -9.29
C VAL A 20 11.47 -5.71 -8.51
N ARG A 21 11.72 -6.34 -7.38
CA ARG A 21 12.96 -6.13 -6.59
C ARG A 21 14.23 -6.32 -7.43
N ARG A 22 14.19 -7.19 -8.43
CA ARG A 22 15.33 -7.53 -9.29
C ARG A 22 15.39 -6.75 -10.59
N MET A 23 14.36 -5.95 -10.86
CA MET A 23 14.31 -5.15 -12.08
C MET A 23 15.26 -3.96 -11.99
N TYR A 24 15.84 -3.60 -13.12
CA TYR A 24 16.53 -2.33 -13.29
C TYR A 24 15.53 -1.28 -13.76
N LEU A 25 15.11 -0.40 -12.86
CA LEU A 25 14.01 0.56 -13.10
C LEU A 25 14.49 1.88 -13.70
N ILE A 26 15.79 2.22 -13.60
CA ILE A 26 16.31 3.50 -14.11
C ILE A 26 16.00 3.65 -15.60
N GLY A 27 15.40 4.79 -15.96
CA GLY A 27 14.96 5.07 -17.32
C GLY A 27 13.54 4.60 -17.66
N MET A 28 12.92 3.75 -16.84
CA MET A 28 11.52 3.36 -17.03
C MET A 28 10.57 4.47 -16.60
N SER A 29 9.48 4.68 -17.35
CA SER A 29 8.43 5.57 -16.89
C SER A 29 7.71 4.96 -15.67
N TYR A 30 7.19 5.80 -14.78
CA TYR A 30 6.39 5.30 -13.66
C TYR A 30 5.18 4.51 -14.14
N LEU A 31 4.61 4.90 -15.27
CA LEU A 31 3.49 4.19 -15.90
C LEU A 31 3.90 2.78 -16.33
N ASP A 32 5.03 2.63 -17.04
CA ASP A 32 5.52 1.31 -17.47
C ASP A 32 5.77 0.38 -16.29
N VAL A 33 6.30 0.90 -15.18
CA VAL A 33 6.56 0.12 -13.96
C VAL A 33 5.24 -0.40 -13.37
N VAL A 34 4.25 0.48 -13.16
CA VAL A 34 2.98 0.04 -12.55
C VAL A 34 2.19 -0.88 -13.49
N GLU A 35 2.18 -0.62 -14.79
CA GLU A 35 1.52 -1.49 -15.77
C GLU A 35 2.20 -2.86 -15.88
N PHE A 36 3.52 -2.92 -15.76
CA PHE A 36 4.24 -4.18 -15.65
C PHE A 36 3.75 -4.98 -14.44
N VAL A 37 3.74 -4.39 -13.25
CA VAL A 37 3.28 -5.04 -12.01
C VAL A 37 1.84 -5.52 -12.14
N GLU A 38 0.94 -4.64 -12.58
CA GLU A 38 -0.49 -4.94 -12.72
C GLU A 38 -0.75 -6.06 -13.74
N ARG A 39 -0.01 -6.08 -14.84
CA ARG A 39 -0.05 -7.16 -15.86
C ARG A 39 0.47 -8.48 -15.26
N ARG A 40 1.64 -8.46 -14.59
CA ARG A 40 2.22 -9.66 -13.98
C ARG A 40 1.29 -10.32 -12.96
N ILE A 41 0.60 -9.53 -12.15
CA ILE A 41 -0.41 -10.06 -11.21
C ILE A 41 -1.50 -10.84 -11.95
N ARG A 42 -2.01 -10.30 -13.08
CA ARG A 42 -3.05 -10.97 -13.87
C ARG A 42 -2.53 -12.23 -14.58
N GLU A 43 -1.31 -12.18 -15.10
CA GLU A 43 -0.65 -13.33 -15.75
C GLU A 43 -0.44 -14.50 -14.78
N GLU A 44 -0.19 -14.21 -13.48
CA GLU A 44 -0.09 -15.22 -12.43
C GLU A 44 -1.47 -15.72 -11.90
N GLY A 45 -2.57 -15.22 -12.49
CA GLY A 45 -3.94 -15.65 -12.13
C GLY A 45 -4.53 -14.91 -10.94
N GLY A 46 -3.92 -13.82 -10.49
CA GLY A 46 -4.46 -12.90 -9.48
C GLY A 46 -5.27 -11.77 -10.10
N GLU A 47 -6.03 -11.08 -9.27
CA GLU A 47 -6.66 -9.80 -9.60
C GLU A 47 -6.08 -8.68 -8.72
N LEU A 48 -6.24 -7.42 -9.15
CA LEU A 48 -5.65 -6.28 -8.47
C LEU A 48 -6.46 -5.89 -7.24
N GLY A 49 -5.84 -5.95 -6.06
CA GLY A 49 -6.43 -5.53 -4.79
C GLY A 49 -6.57 -4.01 -4.68
N PHE A 50 -5.65 -3.29 -5.30
CA PHE A 50 -5.63 -1.84 -5.48
C PHE A 50 -4.65 -1.47 -6.61
N PRO A 51 -4.66 -0.21 -7.12
CA PRO A 51 -3.70 0.25 -8.12
C PRO A 51 -2.28 0.16 -7.59
N CYS A 52 -1.37 -0.43 -8.37
CA CYS A 52 0.03 -0.44 -7.98
C CYS A 52 0.51 1.00 -7.70
N ASN A 53 1.10 1.22 -6.52
CA ASN A 53 1.68 2.50 -6.16
C ASN A 53 3.18 2.49 -6.53
N ILE A 54 3.65 3.62 -7.08
CA ILE A 54 5.07 3.91 -7.30
C ILE A 54 5.40 5.24 -6.63
N SER A 55 5.96 5.20 -5.45
CA SER A 55 6.28 6.38 -4.65
C SER A 55 7.78 6.60 -4.60
N VAL A 56 8.27 7.77 -5.05
CA VAL A 56 9.69 8.03 -5.24
C VAL A 56 10.16 9.12 -4.28
N ASN A 57 11.29 8.88 -3.63
CA ASN A 57 11.97 9.78 -2.69
C ASN A 57 11.06 10.22 -1.54
N GLU A 58 10.74 11.52 -1.43
CA GLU A 58 9.87 12.11 -0.42
C GLU A 58 8.38 11.74 -0.57
N VAL A 59 7.95 11.34 -1.78
CA VAL A 59 6.61 10.78 -1.97
C VAL A 59 6.58 9.45 -1.25
N THR A 60 5.77 9.37 -0.21
CA THR A 60 5.79 8.23 0.74
C THR A 60 4.81 7.13 0.33
N ALA A 61 3.57 7.51 -0.04
CA ALA A 61 2.52 6.56 -0.39
C ALA A 61 1.43 7.17 -1.28
N HIS A 62 0.53 6.32 -1.77
CA HIS A 62 -0.69 6.67 -2.51
C HIS A 62 -0.45 7.37 -3.85
N TYR A 63 0.71 7.13 -4.47
CA TYR A 63 0.97 7.63 -5.80
C TYR A 63 0.87 6.51 -6.83
N THR A 64 -0.06 6.65 -7.78
CA THR A 64 -0.11 5.89 -9.03
C THR A 64 -0.24 6.88 -10.19
N PRO A 65 0.49 6.72 -11.31
CA PRO A 65 0.53 7.72 -12.36
C PRO A 65 -0.81 7.86 -13.08
N PHE A 66 -1.04 9.03 -13.65
CA PHE A 66 -1.94 9.22 -14.78
C PHE A 66 -1.22 8.80 -16.07
N GLU A 67 -1.94 8.60 -17.17
CA GLU A 67 -1.34 8.18 -18.45
C GLU A 67 -0.36 9.21 -19.01
N GLU A 68 -0.63 10.50 -18.80
CA GLU A 68 0.19 11.61 -19.29
C GLU A 68 1.27 12.09 -18.31
N ASP A 69 1.51 11.37 -17.22
CA ASP A 69 2.39 11.82 -16.13
C ASP A 69 3.84 12.08 -16.58
N GLY A 70 4.37 11.25 -17.47
CA GLY A 70 5.69 11.43 -18.07
C GLY A 70 6.87 11.31 -17.11
N LYS A 71 6.65 10.98 -15.82
CA LYS A 71 7.72 10.79 -14.84
C LYS A 71 8.50 9.52 -15.13
N VAL A 72 9.81 9.59 -14.90
CA VAL A 72 10.77 8.51 -15.18
C VAL A 72 11.63 8.30 -13.94
N VAL A 73 11.93 7.04 -13.62
CA VAL A 73 12.87 6.68 -12.55
C VAL A 73 14.28 7.11 -12.94
N LYS A 74 14.97 7.81 -12.05
CA LYS A 74 16.30 8.35 -12.26
C LYS A 74 17.35 7.61 -11.42
N ASP A 75 18.61 7.76 -11.81
CA ASP A 75 19.72 7.35 -10.98
C ASP A 75 19.71 8.12 -9.65
N GLY A 76 19.98 7.42 -8.56
CA GLY A 76 19.90 7.97 -7.20
C GLY A 76 18.51 7.95 -6.57
N ASP A 77 17.44 7.55 -7.29
CA ASP A 77 16.09 7.47 -6.72
C ASP A 77 15.94 6.31 -5.73
N VAL A 78 15.09 6.53 -4.74
CA VAL A 78 14.56 5.53 -3.82
C VAL A 78 13.09 5.29 -4.17
N VAL A 79 12.82 4.12 -4.75
CA VAL A 79 11.53 3.79 -5.38
C VAL A 79 10.77 2.77 -4.54
N LYS A 80 9.64 3.16 -3.98
CA LYS A 80 8.72 2.27 -3.26
C LYS A 80 7.67 1.77 -4.23
N ILE A 81 7.56 0.46 -4.37
CA ILE A 81 6.53 -0.21 -5.16
C ILE A 81 5.65 -0.98 -4.19
N ASP A 82 4.38 -0.63 -4.18
CA ASP A 82 3.38 -1.19 -3.29
C ASP A 82 2.25 -1.80 -4.13
N LEU A 83 1.94 -3.07 -3.90
CA LEU A 83 1.07 -3.87 -4.73
C LEU A 83 0.12 -4.77 -3.94
N GLY A 84 -1.13 -4.76 -4.34
CA GLY A 84 -2.18 -5.61 -3.80
C GLY A 84 -2.67 -6.65 -4.80
N VAL A 85 -2.76 -7.89 -4.34
CA VAL A 85 -3.32 -9.01 -5.11
C VAL A 85 -4.55 -9.55 -4.41
N HIS A 86 -5.59 -9.92 -5.13
CA HIS A 86 -6.67 -10.67 -4.53
C HIS A 86 -7.09 -11.90 -5.33
N ILE A 87 -7.62 -12.90 -4.64
CA ILE A 87 -8.36 -14.03 -5.20
C ILE A 87 -9.76 -14.01 -4.56
N ASN A 88 -10.79 -13.85 -5.37
CA ASN A 88 -12.19 -13.77 -4.89
C ASN A 88 -12.42 -12.70 -3.78
N GLY A 89 -11.65 -11.60 -3.82
CA GLY A 89 -11.71 -10.51 -2.84
C GLY A 89 -10.86 -10.72 -1.59
N TYR A 90 -10.16 -11.83 -1.43
CA TYR A 90 -9.21 -12.06 -0.34
C TYR A 90 -7.87 -11.46 -0.72
N ILE A 91 -7.52 -10.36 -0.06
CA ILE A 91 -6.42 -9.47 -0.46
C ILE A 91 -5.13 -9.85 0.27
N ALA A 92 -4.03 -9.87 -0.47
CA ALA A 92 -2.67 -9.84 0.04
C ALA A 92 -2.00 -8.54 -0.40
N ASP A 93 -1.40 -7.84 0.54
CA ASP A 93 -0.75 -6.55 0.44
C ASP A 93 0.74 -6.67 0.69
N THR A 94 1.57 -6.02 -0.10
CA THR A 94 3.02 -6.06 0.11
C THR A 94 3.73 -4.95 -0.65
N ALA A 95 4.82 -4.45 -0.08
CA ALA A 95 5.66 -3.46 -0.73
C ALA A 95 7.13 -3.84 -0.72
N VAL A 96 7.86 -3.25 -1.65
CA VAL A 96 9.31 -3.29 -1.76
C VAL A 96 9.87 -1.91 -2.09
N THR A 97 11.00 -1.57 -1.50
CA THR A 97 11.79 -0.41 -1.91
C THR A 97 12.98 -0.88 -2.75
N VAL A 98 13.14 -0.29 -3.94
CA VAL A 98 14.34 -0.41 -4.78
C VAL A 98 15.14 0.89 -4.64
N CYS A 99 16.39 0.77 -4.25
CA CYS A 99 17.22 1.93 -3.92
C CYS A 99 18.43 2.00 -4.84
N TYR A 100 18.56 3.13 -5.54
CA TYR A 100 19.73 3.45 -6.40
C TYR A 100 20.66 4.50 -5.77
N ASN A 101 20.57 4.67 -4.44
CA ASN A 101 21.37 5.62 -3.68
C ASN A 101 22.01 4.93 -2.49
N ASP A 102 23.35 4.81 -2.51
CA ASP A 102 24.12 4.12 -1.46
C ASP A 102 23.92 4.73 -0.06
N GLU A 103 23.66 6.04 0.02
CA GLU A 103 23.38 6.73 1.28
C GLU A 103 22.12 6.19 1.98
N HIS A 104 21.11 5.76 1.19
CA HIS A 104 19.83 5.28 1.71
C HIS A 104 19.72 3.75 1.79
N LEU A 105 20.67 2.98 1.26
CA LEU A 105 20.68 1.51 1.38
C LEU A 105 20.66 1.04 2.82
N ARG A 106 21.39 1.75 3.70
CA ARG A 106 21.38 1.42 5.14
C ARG A 106 20.00 1.62 5.75
N MET A 107 19.32 2.73 5.42
CA MET A 107 17.97 3.01 5.92
C MET A 107 16.99 1.94 5.47
N LEU A 108 17.06 1.53 4.19
CA LEU A 108 16.25 0.44 3.65
C LEU A 108 16.47 -0.86 4.43
N GLY A 109 17.72 -1.29 4.64
CA GLY A 109 18.01 -2.52 5.39
C GLY A 109 17.52 -2.45 6.83
N ARG A 110 17.51 -1.27 7.48
CA ARG A 110 16.97 -1.10 8.84
C ARG A 110 15.45 -1.07 8.87
N ASN A 111 14.83 -0.59 7.81
CA ASN A 111 13.38 -0.68 7.68
C ASN A 111 12.91 -2.14 7.52
N GLU A 112 13.58 -2.91 6.66
CA GLU A 112 13.31 -4.35 6.52
C GLU A 112 13.59 -5.11 7.84
N GLU A 113 14.65 -4.76 8.59
CA GLU A 113 14.92 -5.30 9.91
C GLU A 113 13.78 -5.01 10.90
N ALA A 114 13.27 -3.76 10.91
CA ALA A 114 12.15 -3.38 11.77
C ALA A 114 10.88 -4.18 11.47
N LEU A 115 10.57 -4.39 10.17
CA LEU A 115 9.47 -5.23 9.75
C LEU A 115 9.62 -6.66 10.28
N MET A 116 10.80 -7.26 10.12
CA MET A 116 11.03 -8.63 10.58
C MET A 116 11.00 -8.77 12.10
N ARG A 117 11.42 -7.74 12.85
CA ARG A 117 11.30 -7.71 14.32
C ARG A 117 9.85 -7.56 14.75
N ALA A 118 9.08 -6.67 14.12
CA ALA A 118 7.65 -6.49 14.36
C ALA A 118 6.85 -7.79 14.12
N ILE A 119 7.12 -8.50 13.01
CA ILE A 119 6.49 -9.77 12.67
C ILE A 119 6.69 -10.83 13.77
N ARG A 120 7.85 -10.89 14.41
CA ARG A 120 8.13 -11.86 15.51
C ARG A 120 7.26 -11.65 16.74
N LEU A 121 6.68 -10.47 16.93
CA LEU A 121 5.76 -10.18 18.02
C LEU A 121 4.33 -10.59 17.72
N VAL A 122 3.98 -10.83 16.45
CA VAL A 122 2.59 -11.10 16.02
C VAL A 122 2.13 -12.46 16.51
N ARG A 123 1.12 -12.46 17.39
CA ARG A 123 0.42 -13.65 17.91
C ARG A 123 -0.92 -13.23 18.50
N ASP A 124 -1.76 -14.21 18.81
CA ASP A 124 -3.00 -13.94 19.54
C ASP A 124 -2.74 -13.21 20.86
N GLY A 125 -3.56 -12.21 21.15
CA GLY A 125 -3.50 -11.41 22.36
C GLY A 125 -2.40 -10.33 22.39
N GLU A 126 -1.50 -10.25 21.40
CA GLU A 126 -0.46 -9.21 21.37
C GLU A 126 -1.06 -7.82 21.18
N LEU A 127 -0.52 -6.83 21.91
CA LEU A 127 -0.93 -5.42 21.80
C LEU A 127 -0.37 -4.79 20.53
N VAL A 128 -1.21 -4.13 19.73
CA VAL A 128 -0.76 -3.43 18.51
C VAL A 128 0.27 -2.34 18.80
N GLY A 129 0.14 -1.65 19.94
CA GLY A 129 1.10 -0.62 20.36
C GLY A 129 2.52 -1.14 20.62
N ARG A 130 2.67 -2.42 21.02
CA ARG A 130 4.00 -3.04 21.20
C ARG A 130 4.69 -3.32 19.86
N ILE A 131 3.90 -3.64 18.82
CA ILE A 131 4.42 -3.79 17.46
C ILE A 131 4.96 -2.45 16.96
N GLY A 132 4.18 -1.36 17.16
CA GLY A 132 4.63 -0.01 16.82
C GLY A 132 5.87 0.42 17.59
N LYS A 133 5.94 0.06 18.89
CA LYS A 133 7.14 0.35 19.68
C LYS A 133 8.39 -0.34 19.15
N GLU A 134 8.32 -1.59 18.72
CA GLU A 134 9.46 -2.32 18.16
C GLU A 134 9.95 -1.67 16.86
N ILE A 135 9.02 -1.19 16.01
CA ILE A 135 9.36 -0.45 14.80
C ILE A 135 10.05 0.87 15.14
N GLU A 136 9.48 1.65 16.06
CA GLU A 136 10.03 2.93 16.52
C GLU A 136 11.41 2.79 17.17
N ASP A 137 11.57 1.85 18.10
CA ASP A 137 12.84 1.58 18.77
C ASP A 137 13.92 1.18 17.76
N THR A 138 13.56 0.37 16.75
CA THR A 138 14.49 -0.03 15.70
C THR A 138 14.91 1.17 14.84
N ALA A 139 13.97 2.04 14.43
CA ALA A 139 14.30 3.25 13.67
C ALA A 139 15.27 4.16 14.46
N HIS A 140 14.91 4.47 15.70
CA HIS A 140 15.67 5.40 16.55
C HIS A 140 17.07 4.88 16.90
N ALA A 141 17.23 3.55 17.09
CA ALA A 141 18.54 2.95 17.37
C ALA A 141 19.58 3.21 16.25
N TYR A 142 19.12 3.48 15.04
CA TYR A 142 19.97 3.78 13.89
C TYR A 142 19.90 5.23 13.39
N GLY A 143 19.25 6.12 14.16
CA GLY A 143 19.15 7.55 13.86
C GLY A 143 18.12 7.90 12.75
N TYR A 144 17.20 6.99 12.46
CA TYR A 144 16.07 7.22 11.56
C TYR A 144 14.81 7.56 12.33
N LYS A 145 13.79 8.04 11.63
CA LYS A 145 12.45 8.27 12.20
C LYS A 145 11.42 7.42 11.48
N PRO A 146 10.53 6.74 12.20
CA PRO A 146 9.38 6.13 11.56
C PRO A 146 8.38 7.22 11.15
N ILE A 147 7.56 6.95 10.13
CA ILE A 147 6.44 7.83 9.74
C ILE A 147 5.26 7.53 10.68
N ALA A 148 5.03 8.41 11.65
CA ALA A 148 4.14 8.16 12.78
C ALA A 148 2.63 8.11 12.42
N ASN A 149 2.22 8.77 11.34
CA ASN A 149 0.83 8.82 10.90
C ASN A 149 0.52 7.90 9.71
N LEU A 150 1.42 6.94 9.42
CA LEU A 150 1.19 5.78 8.58
C LEU A 150 1.39 4.51 9.41
N GLY A 151 0.89 3.40 8.89
CA GLY A 151 1.06 2.10 9.54
C GLY A 151 0.21 1.02 8.93
N GLY A 152 0.47 -0.20 9.32
CA GLY A 152 -0.23 -1.38 8.91
C GLY A 152 -1.69 -1.40 9.35
N HIS A 153 -2.43 -2.36 8.85
CA HIS A 153 -3.87 -2.43 9.02
C HIS A 153 -4.40 -3.86 9.00
N GLY A 154 -5.62 -4.02 9.46
CA GLY A 154 -6.38 -5.25 9.26
C GLY A 154 -6.91 -5.34 7.83
N ILE A 155 -6.91 -6.55 7.27
CA ILE A 155 -7.38 -6.86 5.91
C ILE A 155 -8.59 -7.79 5.98
N GLY A 156 -9.59 -7.54 5.13
CA GLY A 156 -10.80 -8.36 5.00
C GLY A 156 -11.17 -8.61 3.55
N ARG A 157 -12.14 -9.48 3.33
CA ARG A 157 -12.63 -9.76 1.98
C ARG A 157 -13.22 -8.50 1.32
N TYR A 158 -12.68 -8.09 0.17
CA TYR A 158 -12.96 -6.84 -0.55
C TYR A 158 -12.74 -5.56 0.28
N ARG A 159 -11.96 -5.64 1.35
CA ARG A 159 -11.69 -4.51 2.25
C ARG A 159 -10.20 -4.48 2.59
N ILE A 160 -9.50 -3.52 2.01
CA ILE A 160 -8.07 -3.35 2.30
C ILE A 160 -7.84 -2.84 3.73
N HIS A 161 -8.70 -1.98 4.25
CA HIS A 161 -8.65 -1.49 5.64
C HIS A 161 -9.92 -1.89 6.40
N THR A 162 -9.81 -2.74 7.42
CA THR A 162 -10.94 -3.18 8.24
C THR A 162 -11.23 -2.29 9.44
N GLY A 163 -10.39 -1.29 9.69
CA GLY A 163 -10.46 -0.37 10.83
C GLY A 163 -9.47 -0.68 11.96
N LYS A 164 -8.88 -1.90 12.01
CA LYS A 164 -7.74 -2.18 12.89
C LYS A 164 -6.51 -1.45 12.36
N SER A 165 -5.77 -0.77 13.25
CA SER A 165 -4.52 -0.07 12.92
C SER A 165 -3.34 -0.76 13.60
N ILE A 166 -2.25 -0.95 12.86
CA ILE A 166 -0.95 -1.42 13.37
C ILE A 166 0.03 -0.25 13.25
N PRO A 167 0.28 0.51 14.32
CA PRO A 167 1.05 1.75 14.23
C PRO A 167 2.54 1.48 13.94
N ASN A 168 3.23 2.49 13.39
CA ASN A 168 4.68 2.50 13.23
C ASN A 168 5.44 3.12 14.41
N VAL A 169 4.71 3.62 15.41
CA VAL A 169 5.23 4.19 16.65
C VAL A 169 4.47 3.63 17.83
N TRP A 170 5.04 3.77 19.02
CA TRP A 170 4.32 3.40 20.22
C TRP A 170 3.05 4.26 20.39
N VAL A 171 1.92 3.60 20.63
CA VAL A 171 0.66 4.25 20.98
C VAL A 171 0.05 3.56 22.20
N PRO A 172 -0.51 4.29 23.16
CA PRO A 172 -1.25 3.70 24.27
C PRO A 172 -2.57 3.12 23.74
N SER A 173 -2.62 1.81 23.53
CA SER A 173 -3.79 1.12 23.00
C SER A 173 -3.98 -0.21 23.70
N GLU A 174 -5.23 -0.52 24.08
CA GLU A 174 -5.62 -1.83 24.57
C GLU A 174 -6.01 -2.78 23.42
N GLU A 175 -5.92 -2.31 22.16
CA GLU A 175 -6.25 -3.13 21.01
C GLU A 175 -5.26 -4.27 20.85
N ARG A 176 -5.81 -5.49 20.68
CA ARG A 176 -5.04 -6.73 20.58
C ARG A 176 -5.30 -7.43 19.27
N LEU A 177 -4.29 -8.13 18.78
CA LEU A 177 -4.43 -9.07 17.69
C LEU A 177 -5.24 -10.29 18.13
N ARG A 178 -5.96 -10.89 17.18
CA ARG A 178 -6.73 -12.11 17.40
C ARG A 178 -6.35 -13.18 16.38
N SER A 179 -6.26 -14.41 16.84
CA SER A 179 -6.00 -15.58 15.98
C SER A 179 -7.02 -15.62 14.82
N GLY A 180 -6.52 -15.81 13.61
CA GLY A 180 -7.31 -15.82 12.37
C GLY A 180 -7.47 -14.44 11.71
N GLU A 181 -7.10 -13.34 12.35
CA GLU A 181 -7.04 -12.05 11.67
C GLU A 181 -5.95 -12.04 10.59
N VAL A 182 -6.23 -11.32 9.50
CA VAL A 182 -5.26 -11.03 8.44
C VAL A 182 -4.89 -9.56 8.57
N ILE A 183 -3.59 -9.29 8.67
CA ILE A 183 -3.05 -7.94 8.86
C ILE A 183 -1.89 -7.68 7.92
N ALA A 184 -1.70 -6.41 7.54
CA ALA A 184 -0.45 -5.90 6.98
C ALA A 184 0.37 -5.20 8.09
N ILE A 185 1.69 -5.33 8.03
CA ILE A 185 2.63 -4.51 8.80
C ILE A 185 3.54 -3.84 7.78
N GLU A 186 3.59 -2.50 7.82
CA GLU A 186 4.25 -1.67 6.81
C GLU A 186 5.01 -0.50 7.47
N PRO A 187 6.20 -0.73 8.02
CA PRO A 187 7.02 0.35 8.51
C PRO A 187 7.49 1.25 7.35
N PHE A 188 7.38 2.57 7.56
CA PHE A 188 7.96 3.61 6.74
C PHE A 188 9.01 4.34 7.54
N PHE A 189 10.23 4.45 7.00
CA PHE A 189 11.31 5.21 7.62
C PHE A 189 11.68 6.43 6.79
N THR A 190 12.09 7.49 7.49
CA THR A 190 12.75 8.66 6.90
C THR A 190 14.07 8.93 7.61
N THR A 191 14.86 9.83 7.07
CA THR A 191 16.16 10.23 7.65
C THR A 191 15.98 10.90 9.01
N GLY A 192 17.05 11.05 9.77
CA GLY A 192 17.03 11.81 11.03
C GLY A 192 16.64 13.29 10.86
N LYS A 193 16.74 13.84 9.63
CA LYS A 193 16.34 15.21 9.27
C LYS A 193 14.85 15.29 8.88
N GLY A 194 14.22 14.19 8.54
CA GLY A 194 12.80 14.14 8.19
C GLY A 194 11.91 14.57 9.35
N ALA A 195 10.68 14.93 9.01
CA ALA A 195 9.66 15.29 10.00
C ALA A 195 9.16 14.07 10.80
N GLY A 196 9.19 12.86 10.18
CA GLY A 196 8.66 11.63 10.77
C GLY A 196 7.13 11.54 10.66
N TYR A 197 6.53 12.31 9.78
CA TYR A 197 5.12 12.21 9.42
C TYR A 197 4.90 12.70 7.98
N VAL A 198 3.78 12.29 7.39
CA VAL A 198 3.37 12.71 6.04
C VAL A 198 2.28 13.76 6.10
N ILE A 199 2.23 14.56 5.03
CA ILE A 199 1.17 15.53 4.71
C ILE A 199 0.58 15.20 3.34
N GLU A 200 -0.56 15.80 3.00
CA GLU A 200 -1.15 15.69 1.67
C GLU A 200 -0.33 16.49 0.66
N GLY A 201 0.23 15.80 -0.34
CA GLY A 201 1.10 16.35 -1.39
C GLY A 201 0.38 16.67 -2.69
N GLY A 202 -0.93 16.53 -2.75
CA GLY A 202 -1.74 16.82 -3.93
C GLY A 202 -2.76 15.76 -4.29
N ILE A 203 -3.39 15.95 -5.46
CA ILE A 203 -4.43 15.05 -5.96
C ILE A 203 -3.78 13.76 -6.48
N GLY A 204 -4.23 12.62 -5.95
CA GLY A 204 -3.84 11.30 -6.41
C GLY A 204 -4.80 10.73 -7.46
N ASN A 205 -4.40 9.60 -8.05
CA ASN A 205 -5.19 8.84 -9.02
C ASN A 205 -5.71 7.52 -8.43
N ILE A 206 -5.93 7.49 -7.13
CA ILE A 206 -6.49 6.34 -6.41
C ILE A 206 -7.84 6.75 -5.82
N TYR A 207 -8.84 5.92 -6.06
CA TYR A 207 -10.21 6.17 -5.63
C TYR A 207 -10.79 4.94 -4.95
N SER A 208 -11.79 5.12 -4.07
CA SER A 208 -12.60 4.01 -3.55
C SER A 208 -14.07 4.41 -3.39
N LEU A 209 -14.96 3.43 -3.47
CA LEU A 209 -16.38 3.63 -3.24
C LEU A 209 -16.64 3.93 -1.76
N LEU A 210 -17.34 5.02 -1.47
CA LEU A 210 -17.80 5.37 -0.13
C LEU A 210 -19.22 4.90 0.14
N ARG A 211 -20.10 5.10 -0.84
CA ARG A 211 -21.51 4.71 -0.74
C ARG A 211 -22.14 4.46 -2.10
N ARG A 212 -23.10 3.56 -2.13
CA ARG A 212 -23.86 3.22 -3.32
C ARG A 212 -25.22 3.90 -3.30
N LYS A 213 -25.61 4.48 -4.45
CA LYS A 213 -26.95 5.01 -4.68
C LYS A 213 -27.28 4.90 -6.16
N LYS A 214 -28.53 4.63 -6.51
CA LYS A 214 -28.97 4.70 -7.90
C LYS A 214 -28.88 6.15 -8.39
N LEU A 215 -28.05 6.38 -9.37
CA LEU A 215 -27.92 7.64 -10.09
C LEU A 215 -28.35 7.44 -11.55
N LYS A 216 -28.76 8.52 -12.21
CA LYS A 216 -29.07 8.51 -13.65
C LYS A 216 -27.84 8.94 -14.45
N GLY A 217 -27.82 8.63 -15.75
CA GLY A 217 -26.79 9.07 -16.68
C GLY A 217 -25.46 8.34 -16.51
N GLU A 218 -24.38 8.92 -17.06
CA GLU A 218 -23.06 8.29 -17.07
C GLU A 218 -22.46 8.09 -15.68
N ALA A 219 -22.62 9.08 -14.79
CA ALA A 219 -22.17 8.95 -13.41
C ALA A 219 -22.83 7.76 -12.67
N GLY A 220 -24.08 7.45 -13.00
CA GLY A 220 -24.77 6.27 -12.48
C GLY A 220 -24.20 4.97 -13.02
N ARG A 221 -23.96 4.90 -14.33
CA ARG A 221 -23.34 3.73 -14.97
C ARG A 221 -21.94 3.48 -14.42
N LEU A 222 -21.13 4.55 -14.27
CA LEU A 222 -19.81 4.46 -13.70
C LEU A 222 -19.84 3.94 -12.24
N LEU A 223 -20.76 4.46 -11.41
CA LEU A 223 -20.90 4.03 -10.02
C LEU A 223 -21.30 2.55 -9.89
N ASP A 224 -22.19 2.08 -10.78
CA ASP A 224 -22.60 0.67 -10.83
C ASP A 224 -21.42 -0.22 -11.27
N LEU A 225 -20.64 0.19 -12.29
CA LEU A 225 -19.45 -0.52 -12.74
C LEU A 225 -18.38 -0.61 -11.64
N ILE A 226 -18.12 0.51 -10.94
CA ILE A 226 -17.18 0.54 -9.80
C ILE A 226 -17.60 -0.50 -8.75
N TRP A 227 -18.88 -0.55 -8.39
CA TRP A 227 -19.37 -1.54 -7.46
C TRP A 227 -19.25 -2.97 -7.98
N GLU A 228 -19.54 -3.21 -9.24
CA GLU A 228 -19.46 -4.54 -9.85
C GLU A 228 -18.04 -5.09 -9.81
N ARG A 229 -17.06 -4.29 -10.23
CA ARG A 229 -15.66 -4.72 -10.38
C ARG A 229 -14.86 -4.64 -9.09
N TYR A 230 -14.95 -3.53 -8.38
CA TYR A 230 -14.02 -3.23 -7.28
C TYR A 230 -14.65 -3.32 -5.90
N LYS A 231 -15.98 -3.34 -5.79
CA LYS A 231 -16.70 -3.31 -4.50
C LYS A 231 -16.25 -2.10 -3.66
N THR A 232 -15.51 -2.33 -2.57
CA THR A 232 -14.94 -1.27 -1.72
C THR A 232 -13.43 -1.17 -1.83
N MET A 233 -12.81 -1.97 -2.71
CA MET A 233 -11.38 -1.91 -2.97
C MET A 233 -11.01 -0.63 -3.74
N PRO A 234 -9.78 -0.11 -3.56
CA PRO A 234 -9.28 1.01 -4.32
C PRO A 234 -9.14 0.68 -5.81
N PHE A 235 -9.33 1.70 -6.65
CA PHE A 235 -9.19 1.62 -8.11
C PHE A 235 -8.59 2.94 -8.66
N THR A 236 -8.20 2.94 -9.94
CA THR A 236 -7.64 4.12 -10.63
C THR A 236 -8.46 4.49 -11.87
N SER A 237 -8.41 5.76 -12.28
CA SER A 237 -9.04 6.22 -13.52
C SER A 237 -8.51 5.46 -14.74
N ARG A 238 -7.22 5.07 -14.75
CA ARG A 238 -6.58 4.31 -15.85
C ARG A 238 -7.36 3.04 -16.23
N TRP A 239 -7.94 2.35 -15.26
CA TRP A 239 -8.66 1.08 -15.49
C TRP A 239 -10.05 1.26 -16.10
N LEU A 240 -10.52 2.49 -16.22
CA LEU A 240 -11.91 2.82 -16.61
C LEU A 240 -11.99 3.68 -17.87
N LYS A 241 -10.86 4.19 -18.39
CA LYS A 241 -10.81 5.16 -19.48
C LYS A 241 -11.39 4.65 -20.81
N ASP A 242 -11.20 3.36 -21.11
CA ASP A 242 -11.69 2.78 -22.38
C ASP A 242 -13.22 2.74 -22.43
N GLU A 243 -13.88 2.63 -21.26
CA GLU A 243 -15.34 2.60 -21.15
C GLU A 243 -15.94 3.98 -20.88
N PHE A 244 -15.15 4.87 -20.26
CA PHE A 244 -15.51 6.24 -19.90
C PHE A 244 -14.38 7.20 -20.28
N PRO A 245 -14.35 7.72 -21.52
CA PRO A 245 -13.29 8.65 -21.96
C PRO A 245 -13.19 9.92 -21.08
N ASN A 246 -14.32 10.33 -20.47
CA ASN A 246 -14.41 11.46 -19.53
C ASN A 246 -14.38 11.03 -18.05
N VAL A 247 -13.77 9.87 -17.74
CA VAL A 247 -13.78 9.27 -16.39
C VAL A 247 -13.32 10.21 -15.28
N ARG A 248 -12.33 11.07 -15.53
CA ARG A 248 -11.82 11.99 -14.52
C ARG A 248 -12.85 13.05 -14.12
N GLU A 249 -13.60 13.56 -15.07
CA GLU A 249 -14.69 14.51 -14.81
C GLU A 249 -15.79 13.84 -14.00
N LEU A 250 -16.19 12.64 -14.40
CA LEU A 250 -17.19 11.83 -13.71
C LEU A 250 -16.76 11.48 -12.27
N LEU A 251 -15.50 11.06 -12.08
CA LEU A 251 -14.94 10.80 -10.75
C LEU A 251 -14.91 12.07 -9.91
N GLY A 252 -14.51 13.22 -10.48
CA GLY A 252 -14.54 14.51 -9.81
C GLY A 252 -15.95 14.90 -9.33
N GLU A 253 -16.99 14.61 -10.13
CA GLU A 253 -18.38 14.78 -9.74
C GLU A 253 -18.78 13.85 -8.60
N LEU A 254 -18.43 12.57 -8.69
CA LEU A 254 -18.73 11.56 -7.66
C LEU A 254 -18.01 11.84 -6.34
N VAL A 255 -16.79 12.36 -6.38
CA VAL A 255 -16.02 12.80 -5.20
C VAL A 255 -16.70 13.99 -4.53
N LYS A 256 -17.06 15.04 -5.29
CA LYS A 256 -17.80 16.22 -4.76
C LYS A 256 -19.10 15.82 -4.08
N LYS A 257 -19.80 14.82 -4.63
CA LYS A 257 -21.07 14.28 -4.09
C LYS A 257 -20.85 13.23 -2.98
N LYS A 258 -19.61 12.93 -2.60
CA LYS A 258 -19.25 11.95 -1.57
C LYS A 258 -19.77 10.52 -1.84
N PHE A 259 -19.79 10.11 -3.09
CA PHE A 259 -20.02 8.71 -3.49
C PHE A 259 -18.71 7.94 -3.60
N VAL A 260 -17.64 8.63 -4.00
CA VAL A 260 -16.29 8.11 -4.16
C VAL A 260 -15.36 8.97 -3.31
N ARG A 261 -14.34 8.34 -2.71
CA ARG A 261 -13.21 9.00 -2.09
C ARG A 261 -12.07 9.06 -3.11
N ALA A 262 -11.37 10.19 -3.18
CA ALA A 262 -10.04 10.27 -3.76
C ALA A 262 -9.00 10.22 -2.63
N TYR A 263 -7.95 9.44 -2.80
CA TYR A 263 -6.83 9.41 -1.86
C TYR A 263 -5.81 10.47 -2.28
N PRO A 264 -5.39 11.36 -1.38
CA PRO A 264 -4.31 12.28 -1.67
C PRO A 264 -2.98 11.53 -1.78
N VAL A 265 -2.06 12.06 -2.57
CA VAL A 265 -0.66 11.64 -2.50
C VAL A 265 -0.10 12.04 -1.14
N LEU A 266 0.67 11.17 -0.50
CA LEU A 266 1.27 11.43 0.81
C LEU A 266 2.76 11.67 0.65
N VAL A 267 3.25 12.79 1.18
CA VAL A 267 4.65 13.20 1.10
C VAL A 267 5.22 13.42 2.50
N GLU A 268 6.48 13.10 2.67
CA GLU A 268 7.21 13.40 3.92
C GLU A 268 7.26 14.91 4.13
N ALA A 269 6.88 15.39 5.32
CA ALA A 269 6.56 16.80 5.53
C ALA A 269 7.74 17.77 5.38
N ASN A 270 8.99 17.29 5.57
CA ASN A 270 10.20 18.07 5.33
C ASN A 270 10.82 17.83 3.94
N GLY A 271 10.22 16.96 3.12
CA GLY A 271 10.76 16.60 1.81
C GLY A 271 11.93 15.61 1.85
N GLU A 272 12.13 14.91 2.96
CA GLU A 272 13.19 13.91 3.10
C GLU A 272 12.74 12.57 2.51
N VAL A 273 13.73 11.80 2.05
CA VAL A 273 13.52 10.48 1.45
C VAL A 273 12.86 9.51 2.44
N THR A 274 11.96 8.68 1.93
CA THR A 274 11.31 7.62 2.70
C THR A 274 11.54 6.23 2.09
N THR A 275 11.57 5.20 2.93
CA THR A 275 11.56 3.79 2.56
C THR A 275 10.31 3.11 3.11
N GLN A 276 9.87 2.04 2.46
CA GLN A 276 8.76 1.18 2.88
C GLN A 276 9.19 -0.29 2.76
N ALA A 277 8.79 -1.08 3.72
CA ALA A 277 8.83 -2.52 3.64
C ALA A 277 7.50 -3.06 4.18
N GLU A 278 6.92 -4.11 3.56
CA GLU A 278 5.60 -4.57 3.95
C GLU A 278 5.38 -6.04 3.71
N HIS A 279 4.65 -6.65 4.65
CA HIS A 279 4.12 -8.00 4.52
C HIS A 279 2.70 -8.13 5.05
N THR A 280 1.89 -8.93 4.35
CA THR A 280 0.64 -9.48 4.89
C THR A 280 0.90 -10.79 5.61
N MET A 281 0.22 -10.97 6.74
CA MET A 281 0.31 -12.17 7.55
C MET A 281 -1.03 -12.55 8.18
N ILE A 282 -1.13 -13.83 8.54
CA ILE A 282 -2.25 -14.39 9.30
C ILE A 282 -1.79 -14.53 10.75
N VAL A 283 -2.54 -13.96 11.68
CA VAL A 283 -2.29 -14.07 13.12
C VAL A 283 -2.63 -15.48 13.59
N GLY A 284 -1.68 -16.16 14.19
CA GLY A 284 -1.87 -17.47 14.83
C GLY A 284 -1.80 -17.38 16.36
N GLU A 285 -2.08 -18.48 17.07
CA GLU A 285 -2.00 -18.54 18.53
C GLU A 285 -0.57 -18.29 19.04
N GLY A 286 0.43 -18.92 18.43
CA GLY A 286 1.82 -18.83 18.84
C GLY A 286 2.74 -18.00 17.95
N GLY A 287 2.22 -17.39 16.89
CA GLY A 287 3.02 -16.62 15.93
C GLY A 287 2.25 -16.28 14.66
N ALA A 288 2.91 -15.60 13.72
CA ALA A 288 2.35 -15.22 12.43
C ALA A 288 2.70 -16.21 11.32
N THR A 289 1.79 -16.38 10.37
CA THR A 289 2.09 -16.98 9.06
C THR A 289 2.19 -15.84 8.04
N VAL A 290 3.40 -15.48 7.63
CA VAL A 290 3.63 -14.48 6.56
C VAL A 290 3.24 -15.12 5.23
N ILE A 291 2.35 -14.46 4.48
CA ILE A 291 1.83 -14.99 3.21
C ILE A 291 2.45 -14.33 1.97
N THR A 292 3.02 -13.11 2.11
CA THR A 292 3.66 -12.36 1.01
C THR A 292 5.17 -12.39 1.04
#